data_24d8594c730f2b0717fdd6fe25a79bd4
#
_entry.id   24d8594c730f2b0717fdd6fe25a79bd4
#
_cell.length_a   1.000
_cell.length_b   1.000
_cell.length_c   1.000
_cell.angle_alpha   90.00
_cell.angle_beta   90.00
_cell.angle_gamma   90.00
#
_symmetry.space_group_name_H-M   'P 1'
#
loop_
_entity.id
_entity.type
_entity.pdbx_description
1 polymer ?
#
loop_
_entity_poly.entity_id
_entity_poly.type
_entity_poly.pdbx_seq_one_letter_code
_entity_poly.pdbx_strand_id
1 'polypeptide(L)'
;MCIRDSSPSAGSLGGVARKTRETIVLCEAAGFDVVFIETVGVGQSETAVHSMVDMFMLLQISGAGDELQGIKRGIMEMADIMVITKADGENIHKAELAKTQFQGALRLFPVPESGWRPKVYTCSAVAATGLEEVWKGVEEFLDHIQANGYFRHNRNRQNKYWMYESINEVLRNSFYHDPAVEARVAEYEKRVLEDKISSFIAAKELLDIYFKDLK
;
A
#
# COMPACT_ATOMS: atom_id res chain seq x y z
N MET A 1 19.78 8.13 13.66
CA MET A 1 18.68 8.05 14.64
C MET A 1 17.65 7.07 14.11
N CYS A 2 17.21 6.09 14.88
CA CYS A 2 16.18 5.13 14.46
C CYS A 2 14.92 5.38 15.31
N ILE A 3 13.78 5.59 14.65
CA ILE A 3 12.48 5.76 15.31
C ILE A 3 11.55 4.68 14.78
N ARG A 4 10.85 3.99 15.68
CA ARG A 4 9.76 3.07 15.34
C ARG A 4 8.47 3.58 15.97
N ASP A 5 7.44 3.76 15.14
CA ASP A 5 6.11 4.17 15.58
C ASP A 5 5.04 3.34 14.87
N SER A 6 3.83 3.26 15.44
CA SER A 6 2.71 2.54 14.86
C SER A 6 1.51 3.47 14.67
N SER A 7 0.92 3.46 13.48
CA SER A 7 -0.33 4.19 13.21
C SER A 7 -1.53 3.28 13.50
N PRO A 8 -2.43 3.66 14.42
CA PRO A 8 -3.63 2.86 14.67
C PRO A 8 -4.56 2.86 13.46
N SER A 9 -5.05 1.68 13.06
CA SER A 9 -6.06 1.53 12.02
C SER A 9 -7.44 1.91 12.57
N ALA A 10 -7.78 3.20 12.52
CA ALA A 10 -9.07 3.71 12.98
C ALA A 10 -10.14 3.57 11.88
N GLY A 11 -10.53 2.35 11.53
CA GLY A 11 -11.78 2.08 10.79
C GLY A 11 -11.88 2.52 9.31
N SER A 12 -11.05 3.42 8.79
CA SER A 12 -11.02 3.78 7.38
C SER A 12 -9.62 3.65 6.79
N LEU A 13 -9.50 2.85 5.74
CA LEU A 13 -8.22 2.62 5.04
C LEU A 13 -7.61 3.94 4.52
N GLY A 14 -8.43 4.89 4.08
CA GLY A 14 -8.00 6.17 3.51
C GLY A 14 -7.33 7.11 4.53
N GLY A 15 -7.93 7.26 5.73
CA GLY A 15 -7.41 8.17 6.74
C GLY A 15 -6.05 7.75 7.32
N VAL A 16 -5.84 6.45 7.51
CA VAL A 16 -4.54 5.90 7.97
C VAL A 16 -3.48 6.07 6.89
N ALA A 17 -3.82 5.78 5.64
CA ALA A 17 -2.90 5.88 4.51
C ALA A 17 -2.42 7.33 4.31
N ARG A 18 -3.32 8.33 4.43
CA ARG A 18 -2.95 9.75 4.35
C ARG A 18 -1.99 10.15 5.47
N LYS A 19 -2.32 9.83 6.72
CA LYS A 19 -1.44 10.13 7.87
C LYS A 19 -0.07 9.49 7.72
N THR A 20 0.00 8.25 7.22
CA THR A 20 1.26 7.59 6.92
C THR A 20 2.05 8.36 5.85
N ARG A 21 1.39 8.81 4.78
CA ARG A 21 2.04 9.61 3.74
C ARG A 21 2.56 10.96 4.27
N GLU A 22 1.79 11.64 5.10
CA GLU A 22 2.21 12.88 5.77
C GLU A 22 3.42 12.62 6.68
N THR A 23 3.44 11.49 7.41
CA THR A 23 4.56 11.08 8.27
C THR A 23 5.83 10.82 7.47
N ILE A 24 5.74 10.20 6.28
CA ILE A 24 6.91 10.01 5.39
C ILE A 24 7.56 11.35 5.09
N VAL A 25 6.76 12.36 4.68
CA VAL A 25 7.27 13.69 4.37
C VAL A 25 7.96 14.34 5.57
N LEU A 26 7.40 14.16 6.77
CA LEU A 26 8.03 14.65 8.02
C LEU A 26 9.35 13.93 8.31
N CYS A 27 9.43 12.61 8.10
CA CYS A 27 10.67 11.85 8.26
C CYS A 27 11.75 12.32 7.27
N GLU A 28 11.40 12.51 6.00
CA GLU A 28 12.31 13.04 4.98
C GLU A 28 12.81 14.46 5.36
N ALA A 29 11.90 15.33 5.81
CA ALA A 29 12.25 16.68 6.26
C ALA A 29 13.14 16.68 7.53
N ALA A 30 13.01 15.66 8.37
CA ALA A 30 13.85 15.47 9.55
C ALA A 30 15.23 14.85 9.23
N GLY A 31 15.51 14.53 7.96
CA GLY A 31 16.79 14.02 7.49
C GLY A 31 16.96 12.50 7.62
N PHE A 32 15.87 11.73 7.62
CA PHE A 32 15.95 10.28 7.52
C PHE A 32 16.15 9.87 6.07
N ASP A 33 17.22 9.11 5.80
CA ASP A 33 17.55 8.61 4.45
C ASP A 33 16.70 7.41 4.04
N VAL A 34 16.24 6.63 5.03
CA VAL A 34 15.45 5.40 4.81
C VAL A 34 14.24 5.38 5.74
N VAL A 35 13.08 5.14 5.15
CA VAL A 35 11.79 5.00 5.88
C VAL A 35 11.17 3.67 5.51
N PHE A 36 11.02 2.77 6.49
CA PHE A 36 10.31 1.51 6.32
C PHE A 36 8.85 1.64 6.74
N ILE A 37 7.95 1.20 5.86
CA ILE A 37 6.51 1.13 6.13
C ILE A 37 6.11 -0.34 6.13
N GLU A 38 5.75 -0.84 7.30
CA GLU A 38 5.30 -2.21 7.49
C GLU A 38 3.77 -2.28 7.51
N THR A 39 3.19 -3.23 6.78
CA THR A 39 1.76 -3.55 6.84
C THR A 39 1.54 -4.83 7.63
N VAL A 40 0.38 -4.93 8.27
CA VAL A 40 0.00 -6.13 9.06
C VAL A 40 -0.47 -7.30 8.18
N GLY A 41 -0.43 -7.16 6.86
CA GLY A 41 -0.79 -8.24 5.90
C GLY A 41 -2.29 -8.52 5.80
N VAL A 42 -3.16 -7.60 6.24
CA VAL A 42 -4.62 -7.74 6.17
C VAL A 42 -5.29 -6.52 5.55
N GLY A 43 -6.33 -6.73 4.75
CA GLY A 43 -7.29 -5.69 4.37
C GLY A 43 -6.90 -4.77 3.22
N GLN A 44 -6.10 -5.19 2.23
CA GLN A 44 -5.71 -4.41 1.05
C GLN A 44 -4.87 -3.15 1.35
N SER A 45 -4.24 -3.08 2.53
CA SER A 45 -3.30 -2.02 2.90
C SER A 45 -2.07 -1.98 2.00
N GLU A 46 -1.74 -3.09 1.35
CA GLU A 46 -0.60 -3.26 0.46
C GLU A 46 -0.69 -2.34 -0.76
N THR A 47 -1.87 -2.18 -1.35
CA THR A 47 -2.08 -1.28 -2.49
C THR A 47 -1.92 0.19 -2.10
N ALA A 48 -2.40 0.55 -0.91
CA ALA A 48 -2.22 1.90 -0.37
C ALA A 48 -0.74 2.19 -0.10
N VAL A 49 0.01 1.24 0.48
CA VAL A 49 1.45 1.40 0.71
C VAL A 49 2.22 1.52 -0.60
N HIS A 50 1.93 0.69 -1.59
CA HIS A 50 2.57 0.79 -2.91
C HIS A 50 2.43 2.20 -3.52
N SER A 51 1.31 2.90 -3.27
CA SER A 51 1.07 4.26 -3.79
C SER A 51 1.90 5.36 -3.10
N MET A 52 2.66 5.04 -2.05
CA MET A 52 3.38 6.04 -1.26
C MET A 52 4.87 5.73 -1.04
N VAL A 53 5.34 4.56 -1.48
CA VAL A 53 6.74 4.13 -1.32
C VAL A 53 7.50 4.20 -2.64
N ASP A 54 8.82 4.32 -2.55
CA ASP A 54 9.69 4.31 -3.74
C ASP A 54 9.98 2.86 -4.19
N MET A 55 9.94 1.90 -3.26
CA MET A 55 10.13 0.48 -3.51
C MET A 55 9.14 -0.35 -2.69
N PHE A 56 8.59 -1.40 -3.30
CA PHE A 56 7.70 -2.35 -2.63
C PHE A 56 8.41 -3.70 -2.46
N MET A 57 8.76 -4.02 -1.21
CA MET A 57 9.37 -5.28 -0.83
C MET A 57 8.30 -6.25 -0.31
N LEU A 58 8.15 -7.38 -0.99
CA LEU A 58 7.22 -8.43 -0.58
C LEU A 58 7.96 -9.50 0.23
N LEU A 59 7.59 -9.64 1.50
CA LEU A 59 8.14 -10.67 2.38
C LEU A 59 7.26 -11.92 2.35
N GLN A 60 7.89 -13.08 2.20
CA GLN A 60 7.23 -14.38 2.17
C GLN A 60 7.91 -15.38 3.10
N ILE A 61 7.17 -16.43 3.47
CA ILE A 61 7.68 -17.55 4.27
C ILE A 61 7.53 -18.80 3.42
N SER A 62 8.56 -19.64 3.34
CA SER A 62 8.47 -20.94 2.68
C SER A 62 7.66 -21.94 3.53
N GLY A 63 6.90 -22.82 2.89
CA GLY A 63 6.17 -23.91 3.55
C GLY A 63 4.80 -23.53 4.10
N ALA A 64 4.22 -22.42 3.74
CA ALA A 64 2.89 -21.97 4.16
C ALA A 64 1.73 -22.61 3.37
N GLY A 65 1.97 -23.66 2.61
CA GLY A 65 0.99 -24.33 1.74
C GLY A 65 1.37 -24.23 0.26
N ASP A 66 0.40 -24.30 -0.64
CA ASP A 66 0.63 -24.10 -2.07
C ASP A 66 1.02 -22.64 -2.31
N GLU A 67 2.33 -22.37 -2.23
CA GLU A 67 2.93 -21.04 -2.05
C GLU A 67 2.51 -20.06 -3.15
N LEU A 68 2.31 -20.56 -4.37
CA LEU A 68 1.87 -19.74 -5.51
C LEU A 68 0.36 -19.50 -5.53
N GLN A 69 -0.45 -20.40 -4.97
CA GLN A 69 -1.92 -20.26 -4.94
C GLN A 69 -2.42 -19.35 -3.81
N GLY A 70 -1.68 -19.27 -2.68
CA GLY A 70 -2.03 -18.43 -1.53
C GLY A 70 -1.76 -16.94 -1.74
N ILE A 71 -0.89 -16.58 -2.68
CA ILE A 71 -0.52 -15.18 -2.92
C ILE A 71 -1.43 -14.59 -4.00
N LYS A 72 -2.11 -13.50 -3.67
CA LYS A 72 -2.88 -12.75 -4.65
C LYS A 72 -1.96 -12.25 -5.76
N ARG A 73 -2.23 -12.65 -6.99
CA ARG A 73 -1.45 -12.27 -8.18
C ARG A 73 -1.13 -10.77 -8.24
N GLY A 74 -2.10 -9.91 -7.87
CA GLY A 74 -1.93 -8.46 -7.89
C GLY A 74 -0.83 -7.95 -6.95
N ILE A 75 -0.59 -8.61 -5.79
CA ILE A 75 0.50 -8.21 -4.87
C ILE A 75 1.85 -8.58 -5.47
N MET A 76 1.95 -9.73 -6.15
CA MET A 76 3.19 -10.13 -6.82
C MET A 76 3.56 -9.18 -7.96
N GLU A 77 2.57 -8.68 -8.68
CA GLU A 77 2.77 -7.70 -9.77
C GLU A 77 3.29 -6.35 -9.28
N MET A 78 3.03 -5.99 -8.02
CA MET A 78 3.50 -4.74 -7.40
C MET A 78 4.91 -4.86 -6.79
N ALA A 79 5.43 -6.08 -6.62
CA ALA A 79 6.71 -6.28 -5.93
C ALA A 79 7.89 -5.87 -6.81
N ASP A 80 8.75 -5.02 -6.29
CA ASP A 80 10.06 -4.70 -6.89
C ASP A 80 11.12 -5.71 -6.44
N ILE A 81 11.03 -6.17 -5.18
CA ILE A 81 11.86 -7.20 -4.59
C ILE A 81 10.98 -8.15 -3.79
N MET A 82 11.25 -9.43 -3.88
CA MET A 82 10.65 -10.46 -3.04
C MET A 82 11.71 -11.10 -2.16
N VAL A 83 11.40 -11.32 -0.88
CA VAL A 83 12.33 -11.93 0.07
C VAL A 83 11.64 -13.10 0.77
N ILE A 84 12.20 -14.29 0.61
CA ILE A 84 11.80 -15.48 1.35
C ILE A 84 12.52 -15.46 2.69
N THR A 85 11.78 -15.19 3.74
CA THR A 85 12.31 -15.08 5.10
C THR A 85 12.38 -16.44 5.81
N LYS A 86 13.04 -16.47 6.97
CA LYS A 86 13.25 -17.68 7.79
C LYS A 86 13.96 -18.81 7.02
N ALA A 87 14.92 -18.43 6.18
CA ALA A 87 15.74 -19.35 5.40
C ALA A 87 16.90 -19.89 6.26
N ASP A 88 16.59 -20.59 7.35
CA ASP A 88 17.55 -21.18 8.29
C ASP A 88 17.14 -22.61 8.69
N GLY A 89 18.08 -23.33 9.35
CA GLY A 89 17.87 -24.69 9.83
C GLY A 89 17.34 -25.63 8.75
N GLU A 90 16.32 -26.38 9.07
CA GLU A 90 15.67 -27.33 8.14
C GLU A 90 14.89 -26.64 7.02
N ASN A 91 14.66 -25.33 7.14
CA ASN A 91 13.87 -24.58 6.18
C ASN A 91 14.67 -24.06 4.96
N ILE A 92 16.00 -24.16 4.99
CA ILE A 92 16.88 -23.67 3.91
C ILE A 92 16.47 -24.22 2.55
N HIS A 93 16.31 -25.55 2.46
CA HIS A 93 15.95 -26.21 1.20
C HIS A 93 14.57 -25.75 0.68
N LYS A 94 13.60 -25.59 1.55
CA LYS A 94 12.26 -25.10 1.18
C LYS A 94 12.32 -23.65 0.71
N ALA A 95 13.12 -22.83 1.38
CA ALA A 95 13.31 -21.41 1.00
C ALA A 95 13.95 -21.27 -0.40
N GLU A 96 14.96 -22.07 -0.73
CA GLU A 96 15.61 -22.05 -2.06
C GLU A 96 14.66 -22.59 -3.16
N LEU A 97 13.83 -23.60 -2.85
CA LEU A 97 12.83 -24.07 -3.78
C LEU A 97 11.78 -22.98 -4.04
N ALA A 98 11.26 -22.35 -2.98
CA ALA A 98 10.32 -21.24 -3.08
C ALA A 98 10.89 -20.07 -3.89
N LYS A 99 12.15 -19.68 -3.64
CA LYS A 99 12.87 -18.67 -4.42
C LYS A 99 12.85 -19.00 -5.91
N THR A 100 13.16 -20.24 -6.27
CA THR A 100 13.18 -20.67 -7.67
C THR A 100 11.79 -20.60 -8.31
N GLN A 101 10.75 -21.02 -7.60
CA GLN A 101 9.36 -20.99 -8.05
C GLN A 101 8.88 -19.55 -8.27
N PHE A 102 9.09 -18.67 -7.29
CA PHE A 102 8.71 -17.26 -7.38
C PHE A 102 9.49 -16.53 -8.48
N GLN A 103 10.79 -16.81 -8.62
CA GLN A 103 11.59 -16.24 -9.71
C GLN A 103 11.06 -16.66 -11.08
N GLY A 104 10.60 -17.92 -11.22
CA GLY A 104 9.92 -18.41 -12.41
C GLY A 104 8.60 -17.69 -12.67
N ALA A 105 7.75 -17.55 -11.66
CA ALA A 105 6.46 -16.89 -11.75
C ALA A 105 6.60 -15.40 -12.12
N LEU A 106 7.53 -14.67 -11.49
CA LEU A 106 7.77 -13.25 -11.76
C LEU A 106 8.25 -13.00 -13.20
N ARG A 107 8.92 -13.96 -13.84
CA ARG A 107 9.32 -13.85 -15.25
C ARG A 107 8.15 -13.87 -16.23
N LEU A 108 7.00 -14.40 -15.81
CA LEU A 108 5.80 -14.46 -16.64
C LEU A 108 5.03 -13.12 -16.68
N PHE A 109 5.33 -12.22 -15.75
CA PHE A 109 4.72 -10.90 -15.77
C PHE A 109 5.40 -9.99 -16.80
N PRO A 110 4.66 -9.00 -17.35
CA PRO A 110 5.26 -7.98 -18.20
C PRO A 110 6.35 -7.22 -17.44
N VAL A 111 7.27 -6.60 -18.17
CA VAL A 111 8.28 -5.72 -17.54
C VAL A 111 7.56 -4.53 -16.93
N PRO A 112 7.78 -4.20 -15.65
CA PRO A 112 7.20 -3.04 -15.02
C PRO A 112 7.61 -1.73 -15.70
N GLU A 113 6.83 -0.67 -15.49
CA GLU A 113 7.10 0.67 -16.03
C GLU A 113 8.48 1.21 -15.60
N SER A 114 8.95 0.81 -14.41
CA SER A 114 10.31 1.11 -13.92
C SER A 114 11.42 0.53 -14.79
N GLY A 115 11.14 -0.42 -15.69
CA GLY A 115 12.13 -1.19 -16.43
C GLY A 115 12.89 -2.21 -15.58
N TRP A 116 12.62 -2.27 -14.28
CA TRP A 116 13.24 -3.21 -13.36
C TRP A 116 12.50 -4.56 -13.37
N ARG A 117 13.24 -5.66 -13.47
CA ARG A 117 12.66 -6.99 -13.28
C ARG A 117 12.81 -7.42 -11.82
N PRO A 118 11.71 -7.74 -11.12
CA PRO A 118 11.77 -8.13 -9.71
C PRO A 118 12.73 -9.28 -9.47
N LYS A 119 13.53 -9.17 -8.39
CA LYS A 119 14.47 -10.21 -7.94
C LYS A 119 13.93 -10.89 -6.69
N VAL A 120 14.29 -12.18 -6.51
CA VAL A 120 13.91 -12.96 -5.33
C VAL A 120 15.16 -13.32 -4.54
N TYR A 121 15.11 -13.03 -3.24
CA TYR A 121 16.18 -13.31 -2.29
C TYR A 121 15.70 -14.25 -1.20
N THR A 122 16.62 -14.88 -0.50
CA THR A 122 16.39 -15.63 0.74
C THR A 122 17.12 -14.94 1.87
N CYS A 123 16.54 -14.89 3.07
CA CYS A 123 17.27 -14.39 4.24
C CYS A 123 16.77 -15.05 5.54
N SER A 124 17.62 -14.99 6.57
CA SER A 124 17.27 -15.32 7.94
C SER A 124 17.71 -14.20 8.88
N ALA A 125 16.78 -13.67 9.64
CA ALA A 125 17.09 -12.70 10.70
C ALA A 125 17.76 -13.38 11.90
N VAL A 126 17.44 -14.64 12.18
CA VAL A 126 18.03 -15.41 13.31
C VAL A 126 19.48 -15.78 13.03
N ALA A 127 19.77 -16.28 11.83
CA ALA A 127 21.11 -16.64 11.41
C ALA A 127 21.93 -15.44 10.88
N ALA A 128 21.30 -14.27 10.74
CA ALA A 128 21.86 -13.07 10.13
C ALA A 128 22.48 -13.33 8.72
N THR A 129 21.83 -14.19 7.92
CA THR A 129 22.26 -14.55 6.57
C THR A 129 21.37 -13.96 5.50
N GLY A 130 21.93 -13.61 4.32
CA GLY A 130 21.19 -13.07 3.17
C GLY A 130 20.70 -11.63 3.32
N LEU A 131 20.95 -10.96 4.46
CA LEU A 131 20.50 -9.59 4.71
C LEU A 131 21.27 -8.57 3.86
N GLU A 132 22.59 -8.78 3.71
CA GLU A 132 23.43 -7.91 2.89
C GLU A 132 23.08 -8.01 1.41
N GLU A 133 22.76 -9.21 0.93
CA GLU A 133 22.32 -9.45 -0.45
C GLU A 133 20.98 -8.81 -0.74
N VAL A 134 20.06 -8.86 0.21
CA VAL A 134 18.76 -8.14 0.11
C VAL A 134 19.02 -6.64 0.03
N TRP A 135 19.86 -6.09 0.92
CA TRP A 135 20.14 -4.67 0.93
C TRP A 135 20.83 -4.20 -0.35
N LYS A 136 21.78 -4.97 -0.84
CA LYS A 136 22.41 -4.71 -2.14
C LYS A 136 21.39 -4.70 -3.28
N GLY A 137 20.39 -5.60 -3.22
CA GLY A 137 19.29 -5.59 -4.19
C GLY A 137 18.45 -4.33 -4.12
N VAL A 138 18.24 -3.76 -2.92
CA VAL A 138 17.56 -2.46 -2.71
C VAL A 138 18.38 -1.34 -3.37
N GLU A 139 19.69 -1.29 -3.12
CA GLU A 139 20.57 -0.29 -3.71
C GLU A 139 20.59 -0.38 -5.25
N GLU A 140 20.73 -1.57 -5.80
CA GLU A 140 20.70 -1.80 -7.26
C GLU A 140 19.37 -1.33 -7.89
N PHE A 141 18.25 -1.56 -7.22
CA PHE A 141 16.95 -1.08 -7.66
C PHE A 141 16.90 0.45 -7.65
N LEU A 142 17.31 1.09 -6.55
CA LEU A 142 17.30 2.54 -6.43
C LEU A 142 18.20 3.21 -7.46
N ASP A 143 19.40 2.69 -7.67
CA ASP A 143 20.33 3.17 -8.69
C ASP A 143 19.70 3.08 -10.09
N HIS A 144 19.03 1.97 -10.39
CA HIS A 144 18.36 1.75 -11.67
C HIS A 144 17.25 2.77 -11.92
N ILE A 145 16.35 2.98 -10.95
CA ILE A 145 15.22 3.91 -11.13
C ILE A 145 15.63 5.38 -11.07
N GLN A 146 16.75 5.70 -10.42
CA GLN A 146 17.32 7.04 -10.45
C GLN A 146 17.98 7.31 -11.80
N ALA A 147 18.78 6.38 -12.31
CA ALA A 147 19.48 6.52 -13.58
C ALA A 147 18.52 6.68 -14.78
N ASN A 148 17.38 6.01 -14.78
CA ASN A 148 16.39 6.09 -15.88
C ASN A 148 15.31 7.16 -15.67
N GLY A 149 15.35 7.89 -14.53
CA GLY A 149 14.41 8.96 -14.20
C GLY A 149 13.05 8.50 -13.65
N TYR A 150 12.83 7.19 -13.55
CA TYR A 150 11.57 6.63 -13.03
C TYR A 150 11.29 7.06 -11.57
N PHE A 151 12.32 7.17 -10.74
CA PHE A 151 12.20 7.63 -9.35
C PHE A 151 11.41 8.94 -9.25
N ARG A 152 11.82 9.95 -10.01
CA ARG A 152 11.14 11.26 -10.02
C ARG A 152 9.76 11.20 -10.66
N HIS A 153 9.64 10.45 -11.75
CA HIS A 153 8.36 10.24 -12.42
C HIS A 153 7.33 9.60 -11.49
N ASN A 154 7.71 8.54 -10.78
CA ASN A 154 6.83 7.83 -9.85
C ASN A 154 6.40 8.73 -8.67
N ARG A 155 7.34 9.47 -8.05
CA ARG A 155 7.02 10.41 -6.97
C ARG A 155 6.06 11.52 -7.42
N ASN A 156 6.20 12.04 -8.63
CA ASN A 156 5.27 13.01 -9.19
C ASN A 156 3.86 12.41 -9.39
N ARG A 157 3.78 11.18 -9.87
CA ARG A 157 2.52 10.43 -10.02
C ARG A 157 1.85 10.20 -8.66
N GLN A 158 2.62 9.79 -7.66
CA GLN A 158 2.15 9.62 -6.28
C GLN A 158 1.64 10.95 -5.69
N ASN A 159 2.38 12.04 -5.86
CA ASN A 159 1.96 13.36 -5.37
C ASN A 159 0.62 13.80 -5.99
N LYS A 160 0.45 13.57 -7.31
CA LYS A 160 -0.83 13.82 -7.98
C LYS A 160 -1.97 12.97 -7.41
N TYR A 161 -1.74 11.68 -7.20
CA TYR A 161 -2.70 10.76 -6.59
C TYR A 161 -3.12 11.24 -5.19
N TRP A 162 -2.15 11.53 -4.33
CA TRP A 162 -2.41 11.96 -2.96
C TRP A 162 -3.08 13.33 -2.86
N MET A 163 -2.86 14.22 -3.82
CA MET A 163 -3.62 15.46 -3.94
C MET A 163 -5.11 15.19 -4.10
N TYR A 164 -5.49 14.30 -5.02
CA TYR A 164 -6.89 13.95 -5.22
C TYR A 164 -7.49 13.20 -4.04
N GLU A 165 -6.76 12.25 -3.47
CA GLU A 165 -7.21 11.52 -2.27
C GLU A 165 -7.47 12.46 -1.09
N SER A 166 -6.58 13.44 -0.86
CA SER A 166 -6.75 14.43 0.19
C SER A 166 -8.00 15.30 -0.04
N ILE A 167 -8.25 15.72 -1.27
CA ILE A 167 -9.45 16.48 -1.63
C ILE A 167 -10.71 15.64 -1.38
N ASN A 168 -10.74 14.40 -1.88
CA ASN A 168 -11.87 13.50 -1.74
C ASN A 168 -12.19 13.22 -0.26
N GLU A 169 -11.15 13.00 0.55
CA GLU A 169 -11.32 12.76 1.99
C GLU A 169 -11.89 13.97 2.72
N VAL A 170 -11.37 15.17 2.43
CA VAL A 170 -11.88 16.41 3.04
C VAL A 170 -13.34 16.64 2.63
N LEU A 171 -13.66 16.52 1.35
CA LEU A 171 -15.04 16.69 0.86
C LEU A 171 -15.99 15.67 1.49
N ARG A 172 -15.58 14.40 1.53
CA ARG A 172 -16.37 13.34 2.15
C ARG A 172 -16.60 13.61 3.64
N ASN A 173 -15.56 13.96 4.37
CA ASN A 173 -15.65 14.23 5.79
C ASN A 173 -16.50 15.48 6.08
N SER A 174 -16.33 16.55 5.31
CA SER A 174 -17.15 17.76 5.43
C SER A 174 -18.63 17.47 5.19
N PHE A 175 -18.94 16.63 4.20
CA PHE A 175 -20.31 16.25 3.90
C PHE A 175 -20.94 15.41 5.02
N TYR A 176 -20.31 14.32 5.46
CA TYR A 176 -20.89 13.41 6.46
C TYR A 176 -20.89 13.95 7.88
N HIS A 177 -20.05 14.93 8.21
CA HIS A 177 -20.05 15.61 9.51
C HIS A 177 -20.75 16.97 9.48
N ASP A 178 -21.40 17.31 8.37
CA ASP A 178 -22.28 18.47 8.33
C ASP A 178 -23.53 18.21 9.18
N PRO A 179 -23.86 19.07 10.17
CA PRO A 179 -24.98 18.83 11.09
C PRO A 179 -26.34 18.64 10.41
N ALA A 180 -26.59 19.34 9.29
CA ALA A 180 -27.85 19.23 8.55
C ALA A 180 -27.94 17.93 7.78
N VAL A 181 -26.81 17.41 7.28
CA VAL A 181 -26.74 16.11 6.63
C VAL A 181 -26.81 14.99 7.65
N GLU A 182 -25.99 15.03 8.71
CA GLU A 182 -25.92 14.01 9.75
C GLU A 182 -27.30 13.75 10.38
N ALA A 183 -28.06 14.80 10.66
CA ALA A 183 -29.42 14.69 11.22
C ALA A 183 -30.42 13.97 10.30
N ARG A 184 -30.13 13.84 9.00
CA ARG A 184 -31.06 13.29 8.01
C ARG A 184 -30.63 11.99 7.35
N VAL A 185 -29.36 11.63 7.41
CA VAL A 185 -28.82 10.42 6.76
C VAL A 185 -29.63 9.19 7.14
N ALA A 186 -29.90 8.97 8.43
CA ALA A 186 -30.66 7.80 8.90
C ALA A 186 -32.11 7.74 8.38
N GLU A 187 -32.77 8.90 8.21
CA GLU A 187 -34.10 8.97 7.61
C GLU A 187 -34.08 8.55 6.13
N TYR A 188 -33.08 9.08 5.38
CA TYR A 188 -32.93 8.75 3.97
C TYR A 188 -32.54 7.30 3.75
N GLU A 189 -31.65 6.73 4.57
CA GLU A 189 -31.32 5.31 4.54
C GLU A 189 -32.57 4.44 4.72
N LYS A 190 -33.39 4.75 5.72
CA LYS A 190 -34.69 4.05 5.94
C LYS A 190 -35.59 4.14 4.73
N ARG A 191 -35.76 5.32 4.12
CA ARG A 191 -36.62 5.52 2.93
C ARG A 191 -36.13 4.73 1.73
N VAL A 192 -34.81 4.60 1.56
CA VAL A 192 -34.20 3.77 0.50
C VAL A 192 -34.42 2.28 0.77
N LEU A 193 -34.21 1.81 2.01
CA LEU A 193 -34.45 0.42 2.39
C LEU A 193 -35.90 -0.02 2.31
N GLU A 194 -36.86 0.93 2.44
CA GLU A 194 -38.30 0.71 2.31
C GLU A 194 -38.79 0.91 0.86
N ASP A 195 -37.93 1.04 -0.13
CA ASP A 195 -38.21 1.31 -1.54
C ASP A 195 -39.11 2.57 -1.79
N LYS A 196 -39.11 3.52 -0.85
CA LYS A 196 -39.91 4.76 -0.95
C LYS A 196 -39.24 5.80 -1.86
N ILE A 197 -37.94 5.76 -1.99
CA ILE A 197 -37.16 6.60 -2.90
C ILE A 197 -36.00 5.81 -3.46
N SER A 198 -35.52 6.18 -4.64
CA SER A 198 -34.29 5.57 -5.19
C SER A 198 -33.03 6.10 -4.50
N SER A 199 -31.98 5.29 -4.48
CA SER A 199 -30.67 5.70 -3.94
C SER A 199 -30.13 6.99 -4.60
N PHE A 200 -30.40 7.18 -5.90
CA PHE A 200 -29.98 8.38 -6.64
C PHE A 200 -30.73 9.64 -6.20
N ILE A 201 -32.04 9.54 -5.92
CA ILE A 201 -32.83 10.65 -5.39
C ILE A 201 -32.39 10.99 -3.98
N ALA A 202 -32.19 9.98 -3.12
CA ALA A 202 -31.70 10.17 -1.76
C ALA A 202 -30.33 10.90 -1.75
N ALA A 203 -29.40 10.45 -2.55
CA ALA A 203 -28.08 11.07 -2.66
C ALA A 203 -28.17 12.52 -3.14
N LYS A 204 -29.00 12.80 -4.16
CA LYS A 204 -29.19 14.15 -4.68
C LYS A 204 -29.80 15.08 -3.61
N GLU A 205 -30.86 14.65 -2.92
CA GLU A 205 -31.51 15.47 -1.90
C GLU A 205 -30.57 15.78 -0.72
N LEU A 206 -29.77 14.80 -0.28
CA LEU A 206 -28.74 15.02 0.75
C LEU A 206 -27.64 16.00 0.29
N LEU A 207 -27.20 15.90 -0.95
CA LEU A 207 -26.27 16.86 -1.53
C LEU A 207 -26.87 18.26 -1.64
N ASP A 208 -28.16 18.39 -2.03
CA ASP A 208 -28.84 19.66 -2.10
C ASP A 208 -28.99 20.33 -0.72
N ILE A 209 -29.14 19.54 0.35
CA ILE A 209 -29.12 20.03 1.74
C ILE A 209 -27.75 20.62 2.04
N TYR A 210 -26.67 19.86 1.84
CA TYR A 210 -25.30 20.29 2.08
C TYR A 210 -24.93 21.58 1.36
N PHE A 211 -25.25 21.67 0.07
CA PHE A 211 -24.92 22.85 -0.74
C PHE A 211 -25.78 24.10 -0.45
N LYS A 212 -26.94 23.95 0.19
CA LYS A 212 -27.73 25.10 0.64
C LYS A 212 -27.11 25.81 1.85
N ASP A 213 -26.49 25.06 2.75
CA ASP A 213 -25.86 25.61 3.95
C ASP A 213 -24.49 26.25 3.68
N LEU A 214 -23.92 26.01 2.48
CA LEU A 214 -22.68 26.64 2.03
C LEU A 214 -22.88 28.02 1.37
N LYS A 215 -24.14 28.47 1.18
CA LYS A 215 -24.48 29.79 0.62
C LYS A 215 -24.91 30.75 1.72
#